data_a8fd1b1ee15b64314be8e34092084382
#
_entry.id   a8fd1b1ee15b64314be8e34092084382
#
_cell.length_a   1.000
_cell.length_b   1.000
_cell.length_c   1.000
_cell.angle_alpha   90.00
_cell.angle_beta   90.00
_cell.angle_gamma   90.00
#
_symmetry.space_group_name_H-M   'P 1'
#
loop_
_entity.id
_entity.type
_entity.pdbx_description
1 polymer ?
#
loop_
_entity_poly.entity_id
_entity_poly.type
_entity_poly.pdbx_seq_one_letter_code
_entity_poly.pdbx_strand_id
1 'polypeptide(L)'
;MNRVFSVVRADRRVQKRAVRALAAVVMLLGLGSTAWAGDLKVTIAGVRSDAGTIMIGLYDTAAGFDSAIKHSTEAGLLNDPGRLAGVAMRAAGCHSIVFPDLRPGRYAVIAFHDENDNGRLDENAWGVPTEGYGFSNDAQGFLAAPSFDAAAVTLGDEAVSAIAISLIYSKTALRTARPSID
;
A
#
# COMPACT_ATOMS: atom_id res chain seq x y z
N MET A 1 -63.50 33.22 -44.83
CA MET A 1 -62.31 33.33 -43.92
C MET A 1 -61.62 31.99 -43.83
N ASN A 2 -60.68 31.74 -44.73
CA ASN A 2 -59.91 30.46 -44.77
C ASN A 2 -58.55 30.67 -44.11
N ARG A 3 -58.33 29.98 -42.99
CA ARG A 3 -56.98 29.91 -42.40
C ARG A 3 -56.20 28.68 -43.01
N VAL A 4 -55.16 29.00 -43.75
CA VAL A 4 -54.24 28.02 -44.29
C VAL A 4 -53.28 27.63 -43.16
N PHE A 5 -53.29 26.38 -42.72
CA PHE A 5 -52.27 25.82 -41.82
C PHE A 5 -51.04 25.37 -42.66
N SER A 6 -49.97 26.08 -42.53
CA SER A 6 -48.67 25.67 -43.09
C SER A 6 -48.05 24.61 -42.21
N VAL A 7 -47.94 23.38 -42.72
CA VAL A 7 -47.23 22.28 -42.08
C VAL A 7 -45.75 22.39 -42.44
N VAL A 8 -44.95 22.79 -41.48
CA VAL A 8 -43.48 22.76 -41.62
C VAL A 8 -43.02 21.31 -41.61
N ARG A 9 -42.62 20.76 -42.75
CA ARG A 9 -42.00 19.46 -42.85
C ARG A 9 -40.57 19.58 -42.33
N ALA A 10 -40.30 18.99 -41.18
CA ALA A 10 -38.94 18.82 -40.66
C ALA A 10 -38.10 17.98 -41.62
N ASP A 11 -36.96 18.51 -42.02
CA ASP A 11 -36.05 17.86 -42.98
C ASP A 11 -35.45 16.61 -42.34
N ARG A 12 -35.81 15.46 -42.84
CA ARG A 12 -35.30 14.11 -42.39
C ARG A 12 -33.78 13.98 -42.50
N ARG A 13 -33.09 14.83 -43.26
CA ARG A 13 -31.64 14.83 -43.39
C ARG A 13 -30.96 15.42 -42.17
N VAL A 14 -31.55 16.46 -41.56
CA VAL A 14 -31.02 17.09 -40.35
C VAL A 14 -31.19 16.16 -39.14
N GLN A 15 -32.31 15.47 -39.02
CA GLN A 15 -32.55 14.50 -37.95
C GLN A 15 -31.55 13.31 -37.99
N LYS A 16 -31.21 12.77 -39.18
CA LYS A 16 -30.26 11.69 -39.34
C LYS A 16 -28.82 12.09 -38.97
N ARG A 17 -28.44 13.36 -39.20
CA ARG A 17 -27.11 13.87 -38.82
C ARG A 17 -27.03 14.09 -37.30
N ALA A 18 -28.09 14.61 -36.66
CA ALA A 18 -28.12 14.78 -35.20
C ALA A 18 -28.07 13.46 -34.45
N VAL A 19 -28.77 12.44 -34.91
CA VAL A 19 -28.73 11.09 -34.28
C VAL A 19 -27.39 10.40 -34.45
N ARG A 20 -26.70 10.58 -35.60
CA ARG A 20 -25.35 10.05 -35.81
C ARG A 20 -24.29 10.75 -34.97
N ALA A 21 -24.41 12.07 -34.76
CA ALA A 21 -23.52 12.84 -33.90
C ALA A 21 -23.70 12.45 -32.43
N LEU A 22 -24.94 12.23 -31.97
CA LEU A 22 -25.23 11.79 -30.59
C LEU A 22 -24.72 10.36 -30.32
N ALA A 23 -24.84 9.44 -31.28
CA ALA A 23 -24.33 8.08 -31.16
C ALA A 23 -22.77 8.05 -31.09
N ALA A 24 -22.08 8.93 -31.82
CA ALA A 24 -20.62 9.04 -31.78
C ALA A 24 -20.11 9.60 -30.45
N VAL A 25 -20.82 10.56 -29.83
CA VAL A 25 -20.47 11.13 -28.53
C VAL A 25 -20.69 10.14 -27.39
N VAL A 26 -21.74 9.32 -27.44
CA VAL A 26 -21.99 8.25 -26.46
C VAL A 26 -20.96 7.14 -26.56
N MET A 27 -20.43 6.83 -27.76
CA MET A 27 -19.40 5.82 -27.95
C MET A 27 -17.99 6.27 -27.47
N LEU A 28 -17.72 7.58 -27.43
CA LEU A 28 -16.47 8.14 -26.87
C LEU A 28 -16.45 8.20 -25.32
N LEU A 29 -17.61 8.21 -24.67
CA LEU A 29 -17.73 8.24 -23.21
C LEU A 29 -17.67 6.83 -22.59
N GLY A 30 -17.67 5.77 -23.39
CA GLY A 30 -17.70 4.38 -22.93
C GLY A 30 -16.34 3.70 -22.78
N LEU A 31 -15.21 4.36 -23.08
CA LEU A 31 -13.88 3.83 -22.85
C LEU A 31 -13.34 4.28 -21.48
N GLY A 32 -14.17 4.17 -20.45
CA GLY A 32 -13.68 4.14 -19.10
C GLY A 32 -12.80 2.90 -18.97
N SER A 33 -11.47 3.08 -18.94
CA SER A 33 -10.55 2.01 -18.55
C SER A 33 -11.04 1.47 -17.21
N THR A 34 -11.59 0.28 -17.21
CA THR A 34 -11.80 -0.48 -15.96
C THR A 34 -10.40 -0.79 -15.44
N ALA A 35 -9.83 0.10 -14.64
CA ALA A 35 -8.65 -0.22 -13.87
C ALA A 35 -9.05 -1.40 -12.98
N TRP A 36 -8.58 -2.57 -13.30
CA TRP A 36 -8.79 -3.75 -12.47
C TRP A 36 -8.02 -3.48 -11.19
N ALA A 37 -8.72 -3.52 -10.08
CA ALA A 37 -8.10 -3.50 -8.77
C ALA A 37 -7.57 -4.91 -8.48
N GLY A 38 -6.37 -4.99 -7.96
CA GLY A 38 -5.74 -6.24 -7.56
C GLY A 38 -5.54 -6.28 -6.05
N ASP A 39 -5.30 -7.47 -5.55
CA ASP A 39 -4.98 -7.69 -4.13
C ASP A 39 -3.45 -7.83 -3.96
N LEU A 40 -2.90 -7.22 -2.93
CA LEU A 40 -1.52 -7.44 -2.51
C LEU A 40 -1.48 -8.27 -1.23
N LYS A 41 -1.07 -9.54 -1.37
CA LYS A 41 -0.82 -10.41 -0.22
C LYS A 41 0.60 -10.19 0.29
N VAL A 42 0.71 -9.81 1.57
CA VAL A 42 2.00 -9.63 2.26
C VAL A 42 2.16 -10.71 3.31
N THR A 43 3.29 -11.41 3.28
CA THR A 43 3.66 -12.40 4.29
C THR A 43 4.91 -11.91 5.02
N ILE A 44 4.89 -11.90 6.34
CA ILE A 44 6.03 -11.53 7.18
C ILE A 44 6.73 -12.80 7.64
N ALA A 45 8.04 -12.87 7.41
CA ALA A 45 8.90 -13.98 7.81
C ALA A 45 9.94 -13.53 8.85
N GLY A 46 10.52 -14.48 9.57
CA GLY A 46 11.61 -14.21 10.52
C GLY A 46 11.17 -13.58 11.84
N VAL A 47 9.89 -13.64 12.20
CA VAL A 47 9.41 -13.21 13.52
C VAL A 47 10.07 -14.06 14.60
N ARG A 48 10.80 -13.41 15.55
CA ARG A 48 11.65 -14.12 16.51
C ARG A 48 10.94 -14.56 17.79
N SER A 49 9.76 -14.00 18.08
CA SER A 49 8.99 -14.33 19.26
C SER A 49 7.48 -14.13 19.02
N ASP A 50 6.65 -14.75 19.85
CA ASP A 50 5.20 -14.60 19.83
C ASP A 50 4.72 -13.37 20.63
N ALA A 51 5.65 -12.59 21.21
CA ALA A 51 5.34 -11.41 22.03
C ALA A 51 4.96 -10.24 21.11
N GLY A 52 4.05 -9.41 21.57
CA GLY A 52 3.71 -8.14 20.93
C GLY A 52 2.94 -8.24 19.62
N THR A 53 3.17 -7.26 18.77
CA THR A 53 2.37 -6.99 17.57
C THR A 53 3.27 -6.73 16.36
N ILE A 54 2.89 -7.25 15.18
CA ILE A 54 3.52 -6.88 13.91
C ILE A 54 2.76 -5.72 13.32
N MET A 55 3.46 -4.60 13.12
CA MET A 55 2.95 -3.39 12.52
C MET A 55 3.32 -3.35 11.04
N ILE A 56 2.35 -3.10 10.16
CA ILE A 56 2.55 -3.07 8.71
C ILE A 56 1.94 -1.80 8.15
N GLY A 57 2.71 -1.05 7.35
CA GLY A 57 2.27 0.12 6.61
C GLY A 57 2.47 -0.05 5.11
N LEU A 58 1.46 0.31 4.31
CA LEU A 58 1.48 0.33 2.84
C LEU A 58 1.53 1.77 2.35
N TYR A 59 2.40 2.04 1.40
CA TYR A 59 2.69 3.38 0.84
C TYR A 59 2.71 3.32 -0.69
N ASP A 60 2.11 4.32 -1.33
CA ASP A 60 2.08 4.49 -2.78
C ASP A 60 2.90 5.70 -3.26
N THR A 61 3.53 6.43 -2.34
CA THR A 61 4.37 7.60 -2.62
C THR A 61 5.69 7.56 -1.85
N ALA A 62 6.75 8.08 -2.48
CA ALA A 62 8.04 8.23 -1.82
C ALA A 62 7.96 9.15 -0.59
N ALA A 63 7.19 10.25 -0.69
CA ALA A 63 7.03 11.19 0.42
C ALA A 63 6.37 10.55 1.65
N GLY A 64 5.32 9.73 1.46
CA GLY A 64 4.67 8.98 2.54
C GLY A 64 5.60 7.94 3.14
N PHE A 65 6.34 7.20 2.31
CA PHE A 65 7.30 6.20 2.75
C PHE A 65 8.44 6.83 3.59
N ASP A 66 9.03 7.93 3.10
CA ASP A 66 10.08 8.65 3.82
C ASP A 66 9.58 9.27 5.14
N SER A 67 8.33 9.76 5.15
CA SER A 67 7.67 10.24 6.36
C SER A 67 7.54 9.13 7.38
N ALA A 68 7.06 7.96 6.97
CA ALA A 68 6.88 6.81 7.84
C ALA A 68 8.18 6.33 8.48
N ILE A 69 9.29 6.30 7.74
CA ILE A 69 10.61 5.96 8.28
C ILE A 69 10.99 6.91 9.41
N LYS A 70 10.80 8.21 9.21
CA LYS A 70 11.12 9.24 10.23
C LYS A 70 10.24 9.15 11.46
N HIS A 71 8.94 8.82 11.28
CA HIS A 71 7.97 8.77 12.37
C HIS A 71 7.81 7.39 13.00
N SER A 72 8.40 6.35 12.45
CA SER A 72 8.25 4.97 12.97
C SER A 72 8.66 4.85 14.44
N THR A 73 9.70 5.58 14.85
CA THR A 73 10.21 5.61 16.24
C THR A 73 9.50 6.61 17.15
N GLU A 74 8.82 7.62 16.58
CA GLU A 74 8.14 8.67 17.35
C GLU A 74 6.65 8.38 17.56
N ALA A 75 5.94 8.10 16.45
CA ALA A 75 4.48 7.97 16.42
C ALA A 75 4.01 6.58 15.94
N GLY A 76 4.90 5.79 15.36
CA GLY A 76 4.62 4.48 14.77
C GLY A 76 3.92 4.55 13.40
N LEU A 77 4.01 3.46 12.62
CA LEU A 77 3.50 3.38 11.25
C LEU A 77 1.99 3.63 11.14
N LEU A 78 1.21 3.20 12.13
CA LEU A 78 -0.25 3.32 12.06
C LEU A 78 -0.76 4.74 12.29
N ASN A 79 0.09 5.64 12.78
CA ASN A 79 -0.24 7.05 12.98
C ASN A 79 0.34 7.97 11.88
N ASP A 80 1.09 7.43 10.93
CA ASP A 80 1.67 8.23 9.84
C ASP A 80 0.59 8.66 8.83
N PRO A 81 0.45 9.98 8.56
CA PRO A 81 -0.58 10.50 7.66
C PRO A 81 -0.32 10.18 6.18
N GLY A 82 0.93 9.84 5.81
CA GLY A 82 1.31 9.46 4.45
C GLY A 82 1.01 8.01 4.10
N ARG A 83 0.49 7.23 5.05
CA ARG A 83 0.14 5.83 4.87
C ARG A 83 -1.13 5.68 4.02
N LEU A 84 -1.08 4.83 2.99
CA LEU A 84 -2.25 4.45 2.21
C LEU A 84 -3.15 3.49 3.00
N ALA A 85 -2.55 2.47 3.62
CA ALA A 85 -3.23 1.50 4.48
C ALA A 85 -2.27 1.00 5.57
N GLY A 86 -2.82 0.40 6.64
CA GLY A 86 -2.00 -0.17 7.69
C GLY A 86 -2.75 -1.20 8.51
N VAL A 87 -2.00 -2.15 9.05
CA VAL A 87 -2.51 -3.27 9.84
C VAL A 87 -1.60 -3.53 11.02
N ALA A 88 -2.22 -3.82 12.16
CA ALA A 88 -1.57 -4.43 13.32
C ALA A 88 -2.08 -5.86 13.46
N MET A 89 -1.19 -6.83 13.60
CA MET A 89 -1.53 -8.22 13.83
C MET A 89 -0.71 -8.79 14.98
N ARG A 90 -1.28 -9.74 15.72
CA ARG A 90 -0.54 -10.41 16.80
C ARG A 90 0.69 -11.12 16.24
N ALA A 91 1.81 -11.03 16.97
CA ALA A 91 3.04 -11.73 16.60
C ALA A 91 2.90 -13.27 16.72
N ALA A 92 1.99 -13.73 17.58
CA ALA A 92 1.64 -15.15 17.65
C ALA A 92 0.72 -15.55 16.48
N GLY A 93 1.12 -16.57 15.71
CA GLY A 93 0.26 -17.18 14.69
C GLY A 93 0.67 -16.95 13.24
N CYS A 94 -0.31 -16.74 12.37
CA CYS A 94 -0.07 -16.55 10.92
C CYS A 94 0.24 -15.07 10.62
N HIS A 95 1.37 -14.82 9.95
CA HIS A 95 1.85 -13.49 9.64
C HIS A 95 1.58 -13.13 8.17
N SER A 96 0.34 -13.24 7.73
CA SER A 96 -0.05 -12.92 6.35
C SER A 96 -1.29 -12.03 6.34
N ILE A 97 -1.26 -10.99 5.52
CA ILE A 97 -2.36 -10.03 5.33
C ILE A 97 -2.59 -9.77 3.84
N VAL A 98 -3.79 -9.40 3.48
CA VAL A 98 -4.14 -8.95 2.12
C VAL A 98 -4.58 -7.49 2.19
N PHE A 99 -4.00 -6.66 1.33
CA PHE A 99 -4.49 -5.32 1.02
C PHE A 99 -5.32 -5.43 -0.25
N PRO A 100 -6.66 -5.35 -0.15
CA PRO A 100 -7.54 -5.57 -1.29
C PRO A 100 -7.72 -4.30 -2.12
N ASP A 101 -8.23 -4.47 -3.35
CA ASP A 101 -8.75 -3.41 -4.21
C ASP A 101 -7.71 -2.31 -4.53
N LEU A 102 -6.43 -2.66 -4.64
CA LEU A 102 -5.38 -1.73 -5.02
C LEU A 102 -5.39 -1.50 -6.54
N ARG A 103 -5.25 -0.25 -6.94
CA ARG A 103 -5.09 0.11 -8.37
C ARG A 103 -3.73 -0.37 -8.88
N PRO A 104 -3.59 -0.65 -10.18
CA PRO A 104 -2.26 -0.85 -10.77
C PRO A 104 -1.34 0.32 -10.45
N GLY A 105 -0.12 0.01 -9.97
CA GLY A 105 0.79 1.05 -9.49
C GLY A 105 2.01 0.49 -8.77
N ARG A 106 2.76 1.37 -8.13
CA ARG A 106 3.94 1.01 -7.33
C ARG A 106 3.63 1.21 -5.86
N TYR A 107 3.94 0.22 -5.06
CA TYR A 107 3.67 0.19 -3.62
C TYR A 107 4.90 -0.26 -2.86
N ALA A 108 5.18 0.36 -1.75
CA ALA A 108 6.19 -0.10 -0.81
C ALA A 108 5.54 -0.45 0.54
N VAL A 109 6.04 -1.48 1.19
CA VAL A 109 5.57 -1.93 2.49
C VAL A 109 6.70 -1.81 3.50
N ILE A 110 6.38 -1.28 4.68
CA ILE A 110 7.23 -1.28 5.86
C ILE A 110 6.58 -2.19 6.90
N ALA A 111 7.36 -3.04 7.53
CA ALA A 111 6.90 -3.85 8.64
C ALA A 111 7.89 -3.77 9.80
N PHE A 112 7.39 -3.79 11.04
CA PHE A 112 8.23 -4.00 12.22
C PHE A 112 7.51 -4.84 13.28
N HIS A 113 8.28 -5.46 14.15
CA HIS A 113 7.81 -6.28 15.24
C HIS A 113 7.91 -5.49 16.55
N ASP A 114 6.81 -4.88 16.95
CA ASP A 114 6.63 -4.17 18.21
C ASP A 114 6.48 -5.22 19.34
N GLU A 115 7.61 -5.59 19.96
CA GLU A 115 7.66 -6.69 20.92
C GLU A 115 7.08 -6.31 22.30
N ASN A 116 7.01 -5.00 22.61
CA ASN A 116 6.52 -4.48 23.87
C ASN A 116 5.15 -3.79 23.78
N ASP A 117 4.52 -3.82 22.60
CA ASP A 117 3.19 -3.22 22.31
C ASP A 117 3.12 -1.71 22.57
N ASN A 118 4.22 -0.96 22.37
CA ASN A 118 4.24 0.49 22.55
C ASN A 118 3.81 1.28 21.29
N GLY A 119 3.59 0.59 20.18
CA GLY A 119 3.13 1.13 18.89
C GLY A 119 4.23 1.78 18.04
N ARG A 120 5.51 1.68 18.42
CA ARG A 120 6.65 2.33 17.79
C ARG A 120 7.77 1.34 17.57
N LEU A 121 8.68 1.66 16.64
CA LEU A 121 9.92 0.92 16.46
C LEU A 121 10.95 1.43 17.46
N ASP A 122 11.35 0.59 18.40
CA ASP A 122 12.34 0.94 19.40
C ASP A 122 13.75 0.94 18.86
N GLU A 123 14.53 1.95 19.30
CA GLU A 123 15.94 2.12 18.94
C GLU A 123 16.82 2.24 20.18
N ASN A 124 18.09 1.89 20.01
CA ASN A 124 19.10 2.16 21.04
C ASN A 124 19.59 3.63 20.99
N ALA A 125 20.47 4.01 21.91
CA ALA A 125 21.03 5.37 21.98
C ALA A 125 21.81 5.81 20.71
N TRP A 126 22.07 4.90 19.79
CA TRP A 126 22.79 5.14 18.54
C TRP A 126 21.84 5.22 17.32
N GLY A 127 20.52 5.19 17.54
CA GLY A 127 19.53 5.18 16.46
C GLY A 127 19.46 3.85 15.69
N VAL A 128 19.91 2.76 16.30
CA VAL A 128 19.84 1.43 15.69
C VAL A 128 18.61 0.71 16.23
N PRO A 129 17.69 0.22 15.38
CA PRO A 129 16.53 -0.52 15.82
C PRO A 129 16.91 -1.73 16.70
N THR A 130 16.22 -1.87 17.83
CA THR A 130 16.36 -3.01 18.76
C THR A 130 15.33 -4.08 18.50
N GLU A 131 14.27 -3.73 17.81
CA GLU A 131 13.19 -4.59 17.34
C GLU A 131 13.38 -5.01 15.88
N GLY A 132 12.60 -6.01 15.44
CA GLY A 132 12.67 -6.51 14.08
C GLY A 132 11.99 -5.57 13.10
N TYR A 133 12.61 -5.30 11.97
CA TYR A 133 12.02 -4.49 10.90
C TYR A 133 12.35 -5.05 9.53
N GLY A 134 11.56 -4.69 8.53
CA GLY A 134 11.77 -5.13 7.15
C GLY A 134 10.98 -4.28 6.17
N PHE A 135 11.37 -4.38 4.92
CA PHE A 135 10.77 -3.65 3.80
C PHE A 135 10.45 -4.63 2.67
N SER A 136 9.43 -4.29 1.85
CA SER A 136 9.17 -5.03 0.61
C SER A 136 10.43 -5.13 -0.26
N ASN A 137 10.51 -6.16 -1.10
CA ASN A 137 11.72 -6.54 -1.85
C ASN A 137 12.91 -6.93 -0.98
N ASP A 138 12.72 -7.18 0.33
CA ASP A 138 13.81 -7.31 1.31
C ASP A 138 14.86 -6.19 1.15
N ALA A 139 14.37 -4.99 0.79
CA ALA A 139 15.22 -3.85 0.49
C ALA A 139 16.03 -3.42 1.72
N GLN A 140 17.30 -3.15 1.50
CA GLN A 140 18.21 -2.69 2.54
C GLN A 140 18.89 -1.40 2.09
N GLY A 141 19.04 -0.46 3.02
CA GLY A 141 19.84 0.74 2.81
C GLY A 141 21.23 0.60 3.40
N PHE A 142 22.19 1.36 2.88
CA PHE A 142 23.51 1.46 3.47
C PHE A 142 23.55 2.60 4.49
N LEU A 143 23.71 2.30 5.77
CA LEU A 143 23.71 3.24 6.91
C LEU A 143 22.39 4.02 7.11
N ALA A 144 21.34 3.70 6.39
CA ALA A 144 20.02 4.33 6.49
C ALA A 144 18.95 3.34 6.01
N ALA A 145 17.67 3.67 6.18
CA ALA A 145 16.58 2.93 5.55
C ALA A 145 16.67 2.98 4.01
N PRO A 146 16.13 1.99 3.29
CA PRO A 146 16.10 2.02 1.84
C PRO A 146 15.18 3.13 1.29
N SER A 147 15.38 3.50 0.03
CA SER A 147 14.46 4.40 -0.66
C SER A 147 13.15 3.70 -1.01
N PHE A 148 12.09 4.48 -1.25
CA PHE A 148 10.83 3.98 -1.80
C PHE A 148 11.06 3.14 -3.07
N ASP A 149 11.92 3.62 -3.99
CA ASP A 149 12.19 2.93 -5.25
C ASP A 149 12.83 1.55 -5.05
N ALA A 150 13.68 1.39 -4.05
CA ALA A 150 14.29 0.11 -3.72
C ALA A 150 13.28 -0.88 -3.11
N ALA A 151 12.36 -0.37 -2.28
CA ALA A 151 11.32 -1.17 -1.63
C ALA A 151 10.09 -1.39 -2.51
N ALA A 152 9.85 -0.58 -3.56
CA ALA A 152 8.62 -0.62 -4.31
C ALA A 152 8.46 -1.90 -5.13
N VAL A 153 7.29 -2.51 -5.01
CA VAL A 153 6.79 -3.58 -5.87
C VAL A 153 5.78 -3.00 -6.85
N THR A 154 5.75 -3.52 -8.07
CA THR A 154 4.77 -3.09 -9.08
C THR A 154 3.58 -4.05 -9.05
N LEU A 155 2.40 -3.49 -8.82
CA LEU A 155 1.12 -4.18 -8.97
C LEU A 155 0.61 -3.89 -10.39
N GLY A 156 0.46 -4.92 -11.20
CA GLY A 156 -0.10 -4.83 -12.55
C GLY A 156 -1.62 -5.11 -12.57
N ASP A 157 -2.09 -5.61 -13.70
CA ASP A 157 -3.51 -5.98 -13.88
C ASP A 157 -3.83 -7.40 -13.35
N GLU A 158 -2.94 -7.98 -12.56
CA GLU A 158 -3.13 -9.31 -11.97
C GLU A 158 -4.10 -9.23 -10.80
N ALA A 159 -4.97 -10.23 -10.68
CA ALA A 159 -5.99 -10.27 -9.61
C ALA A 159 -5.38 -10.35 -8.20
N VAL A 160 -4.22 -11.02 -8.05
CA VAL A 160 -3.51 -11.16 -6.78
C VAL A 160 -2.00 -11.15 -7.01
N SER A 161 -1.31 -10.26 -6.34
CA SER A 161 0.15 -10.27 -6.23
C SER A 161 0.55 -10.67 -4.82
N ALA A 162 1.64 -11.42 -4.66
CA ALA A 162 2.12 -11.88 -3.36
C ALA A 162 3.59 -11.52 -3.16
N ILE A 163 3.90 -10.99 -1.97
CA ILE A 163 5.26 -10.67 -1.55
C ILE A 163 5.54 -11.26 -0.17
N ALA A 164 6.83 -11.48 0.13
CA ALA A 164 7.31 -11.80 1.46
C ALA A 164 8.27 -10.70 1.93
N ILE A 165 8.28 -10.43 3.23
CA ILE A 165 9.18 -9.50 3.90
C ILE A 165 9.85 -10.26 5.03
N SER A 166 11.17 -10.29 5.04
CA SER A 166 11.96 -10.91 6.09
C SER A 166 12.34 -9.86 7.15
N LEU A 167 11.93 -10.07 8.40
CA LEU A 167 12.32 -9.18 9.49
C LEU A 167 13.80 -9.38 9.86
N ILE A 168 14.50 -8.27 9.99
CA ILE A 168 15.91 -8.20 10.40
C ILE A 168 15.96 -7.67 11.83
N TYR A 169 16.70 -8.35 12.71
CA TYR A 169 16.95 -7.94 14.08
C TYR A 169 18.43 -7.59 14.25
N SER A 170 18.71 -6.47 14.91
CA SER A 170 20.10 -6.11 15.16
C SER A 170 20.78 -7.14 16.09
N LYS A 171 22.02 -7.50 15.78
CA LYS A 171 22.77 -8.47 16.60
C LYS A 171 23.04 -7.99 18.04
N THR A 172 22.91 -6.71 18.30
CA THR A 172 23.07 -6.10 19.62
C THR A 172 21.93 -6.48 20.57
N ALA A 173 20.71 -6.65 20.06
CA ALA A 173 19.55 -7.07 20.85
C ALA A 173 19.66 -8.52 21.38
N LEU A 174 20.43 -9.38 20.72
CA LEU A 174 20.61 -10.77 21.15
C LEU A 174 21.49 -10.95 22.40
N ARG A 175 22.24 -9.93 22.83
CA ARG A 175 23.11 -10.04 24.02
C ARG A 175 22.38 -9.78 25.36
N THR A 176 21.23 -9.12 25.34
CA THR A 176 20.42 -8.84 26.53
C THR A 176 19.46 -9.95 26.92
N ALA A 177 19.21 -10.92 26.03
CA ALA A 177 18.32 -12.05 26.25
C ALA A 177 19.00 -13.33 26.76
N ARG A 178 20.22 -13.24 27.35
CA ARG A 178 20.78 -14.39 28.06
C ARG A 178 20.07 -14.54 29.40
N PRO A 179 19.35 -15.65 29.64
CA PRO A 179 18.89 -15.94 30.99
C PRO A 179 20.13 -16.13 31.88
N SER A 180 20.17 -15.45 33.02
CA SER A 180 21.07 -15.77 34.12
C SER A 180 20.79 -17.20 34.53
N ILE A 181 21.70 -18.09 34.22
CA ILE A 181 21.71 -19.45 34.77
C ILE A 181 22.34 -19.30 36.16
N ASP A 182 21.52 -19.26 37.18
CA ASP A 182 21.90 -19.54 38.57
C ASP A 182 21.83 -21.03 38.83
#